data_08cd5aa06efb91fab1b12ff12e86cf20
#
_entry.id   08cd5aa06efb91fab1b12ff12e86cf20
#
_cell.length_a   1.000
_cell.length_b   1.000
_cell.length_c   1.000
_cell.angle_alpha   90.00
_cell.angle_beta   90.00
_cell.angle_gamma   90.00
#
_symmetry.space_group_name_H-M   'P 1'
#
loop_
_entity.id
_entity.type
_entity.pdbx_description
1 polymer ?
#
loop_
_entity_poly.entity_id
_entity_poly.type
_entity_poly.pdbx_seq_one_letter_code
_entity_poly.pdbx_strand_id
1 'polypeptide(L)'
;KNEQGEEEAHVVVGNARIIREALPNATFVGFTGTPISAKDRNTREVFGDYIDIYDMTQAVEDGATRPVYYESRVVHLKLDQNVLELIDATYDVLEQQSDAQTIEKSKKMLGQMESVLGAESTIDSLVNDIVSHYENYRANLLTGKAMIVAYSRPIAMKIYRKILELRPEWKEKVGVVMTG
;
A
#
# COMPACT_ATOMS: atom_id res chain seq x y z
N LYS A 1 3.26 23.34 23.46
CA LYS A 1 4.19 23.54 24.61
C LYS A 1 3.43 24.29 25.68
N ASN A 2 3.42 23.75 26.92
CA ASN A 2 2.87 24.45 28.06
C ASN A 2 3.77 25.63 28.46
N GLU A 3 3.34 26.49 29.37
CA GLU A 3 4.11 27.66 29.82
C GLU A 3 5.47 27.28 30.48
N GLN A 4 5.74 26.00 30.69
CA GLN A 4 6.99 25.46 31.23
C GLN A 4 7.88 24.82 30.16
N GLY A 5 7.49 24.85 28.87
CA GLY A 5 8.27 24.36 27.73
C GLY A 5 8.26 22.85 27.54
N GLU A 6 7.45 22.11 28.28
CA GLU A 6 7.26 20.65 28.11
C GLU A 6 6.31 20.36 26.94
N GLU A 7 6.64 19.37 26.12
CA GLU A 7 5.77 18.90 25.04
C GLU A 7 4.66 18.00 25.63
N GLU A 8 3.42 18.49 25.62
CA GLU A 8 2.27 17.62 25.89
C GLU A 8 2.08 16.65 24.72
N ALA A 9 2.15 15.35 25.02
CA ALA A 9 1.78 14.31 24.08
C ALA A 9 0.26 14.36 23.85
N HIS A 10 -0.16 14.90 22.71
CA HIS A 10 -1.54 14.80 22.27
C HIS A 10 -1.85 13.35 21.85
N VAL A 11 -2.52 12.61 22.73
CA VAL A 11 -3.07 11.31 22.37
C VAL A 11 -4.25 11.55 21.43
N VAL A 12 -4.05 11.22 20.15
CA VAL A 12 -5.14 11.24 19.17
C VAL A 12 -6.05 10.05 19.43
N VAL A 13 -7.15 10.29 20.15
CA VAL A 13 -8.18 9.28 20.40
C VAL A 13 -8.97 9.06 19.11
N GLY A 14 -9.05 7.82 18.63
CA GLY A 14 -9.82 7.48 17.43
C GLY A 14 -11.33 7.75 17.62
N ASN A 15 -12.00 8.17 16.54
CA ASN A 15 -13.43 8.52 16.56
C ASN A 15 -14.32 7.40 17.14
N ALA A 16 -14.00 6.13 16.90
CA ALA A 16 -14.75 5.00 17.41
C ALA A 16 -14.72 4.92 18.95
N ARG A 17 -13.59 5.25 19.57
CA ARG A 17 -13.46 5.30 21.02
C ARG A 17 -14.24 6.47 21.61
N ILE A 18 -14.19 7.64 21.00
CA ILE A 18 -14.97 8.83 21.40
C ILE A 18 -16.48 8.51 21.40
N ILE A 19 -16.97 7.86 20.34
CA ILE A 19 -18.38 7.47 20.24
C ILE A 19 -18.75 6.46 21.32
N ARG A 20 -17.89 5.47 21.61
CA ARG A 20 -18.13 4.49 22.65
C ARG A 20 -18.21 5.14 24.04
N GLU A 21 -17.31 6.06 24.33
CA GLU A 21 -17.28 6.79 25.60
C GLU A 21 -18.49 7.72 25.74
N ALA A 22 -18.97 8.31 24.65
CA ALA A 22 -20.15 9.17 24.64
C ALA A 22 -21.47 8.42 24.84
N LEU A 23 -21.51 7.12 24.51
CA LEU A 23 -22.70 6.27 24.56
C LEU A 23 -22.47 5.00 25.39
N PRO A 24 -22.26 5.12 26.71
CA PRO A 24 -21.82 4.02 27.58
C PRO A 24 -22.84 2.86 27.67
N ASN A 25 -24.12 3.12 27.44
CA ASN A 25 -25.19 2.12 27.49
C ASN A 25 -25.54 1.50 26.11
N ALA A 26 -24.81 1.88 25.05
CA ALA A 26 -25.04 1.34 23.71
C ALA A 26 -24.28 0.03 23.50
N THR A 27 -24.88 -0.87 22.74
CA THR A 27 -24.19 -2.05 22.23
C THR A 27 -23.53 -1.70 20.91
N PHE A 28 -22.22 -1.99 20.79
CA PHE A 28 -21.45 -1.73 19.59
C PHE A 28 -21.10 -3.03 18.89
N VAL A 29 -21.42 -3.12 17.59
CA VAL A 29 -21.05 -4.24 16.74
C VAL A 29 -20.31 -3.69 15.53
N GLY A 30 -19.13 -4.21 15.26
CA GLY A 30 -18.29 -3.81 14.14
C GLY A 30 -18.21 -4.92 13.08
N PHE A 31 -18.37 -4.56 11.81
CA PHE A 31 -18.13 -5.43 10.65
C PHE A 31 -16.96 -4.88 9.87
N THR A 32 -15.91 -5.66 9.67
CA THR A 32 -14.73 -5.22 8.93
C THR A 32 -14.06 -6.39 8.22
N GLY A 33 -13.59 -6.18 6.99
CA GLY A 33 -12.71 -7.11 6.30
C GLY A 33 -11.23 -6.94 6.67
N THR A 34 -10.87 -5.90 7.44
CA THR A 34 -9.50 -5.54 7.78
C THR A 34 -9.39 -5.10 9.23
N PRO A 35 -9.52 -6.03 10.20
CA PRO A 35 -9.34 -5.69 11.61
C PRO A 35 -7.93 -5.16 11.87
N ILE A 36 -7.82 -4.10 12.65
CA ILE A 36 -6.56 -3.45 12.98
C ILE A 36 -6.09 -3.93 14.35
N SER A 37 -4.80 -4.30 14.44
CA SER A 37 -4.13 -4.71 15.69
C SER A 37 -2.82 -3.94 15.87
N ALA A 38 -2.84 -2.61 15.72
CA ALA A 38 -1.70 -1.74 15.98
C ALA A 38 -1.72 -1.23 17.42
N LYS A 39 -0.54 -0.81 17.95
CA LYS A 39 -0.40 -0.37 19.36
C LYS A 39 -1.34 0.78 19.75
N ASP A 40 -1.64 1.68 18.82
CA ASP A 40 -2.44 2.88 19.00
C ASP A 40 -3.87 2.74 18.44
N ARG A 41 -4.16 1.67 17.72
CA ARG A 41 -5.46 1.41 17.08
C ARG A 41 -5.76 -0.10 17.11
N ASN A 42 -6.63 -0.49 18.00
CA ASN A 42 -7.00 -1.89 18.16
C ASN A 42 -8.52 -2.07 18.06
N THR A 43 -8.98 -2.80 17.07
CA THR A 43 -10.40 -3.09 16.87
C THR A 43 -11.01 -3.81 18.07
N ARG A 44 -10.26 -4.70 18.73
CA ARG A 44 -10.71 -5.43 19.92
C ARG A 44 -10.91 -4.54 21.13
N GLU A 45 -10.08 -3.52 21.32
CA GLU A 45 -10.22 -2.57 22.43
C GLU A 45 -11.51 -1.73 22.32
N VAL A 46 -11.95 -1.49 21.09
CA VAL A 46 -13.17 -0.69 20.84
C VAL A 46 -14.43 -1.54 20.86
N PHE A 47 -14.40 -2.72 20.22
CA PHE A 47 -15.59 -3.54 19.97
C PHE A 47 -15.65 -4.82 20.82
N GLY A 48 -14.58 -5.17 21.53
CA GLY A 48 -14.46 -6.44 22.26
C GLY A 48 -13.94 -7.57 21.35
N ASP A 49 -14.04 -8.80 21.85
CA ASP A 49 -13.59 -9.98 21.10
C ASP A 49 -14.44 -10.25 19.86
N TYR A 50 -13.84 -10.96 18.91
CA TYR A 50 -14.54 -11.36 17.71
C TYR A 50 -15.69 -12.31 18.02
N ILE A 51 -16.85 -12.03 17.43
CA ILE A 51 -18.02 -12.92 17.51
C ILE A 51 -17.83 -14.05 16.49
N ASP A 52 -17.34 -13.70 15.29
CA ASP A 52 -17.07 -14.63 14.21
C ASP A 52 -15.97 -14.10 13.32
N ILE A 53 -15.23 -15.02 12.66
CA ILE A 53 -14.16 -14.70 11.71
C ILE A 53 -14.37 -15.58 10.48
N TYR A 54 -14.63 -14.94 9.36
CA TYR A 54 -14.64 -15.58 8.05
C TYR A 54 -13.42 -15.12 7.27
N ASP A 55 -12.33 -15.87 7.34
CA ASP A 55 -11.06 -15.51 6.73
C ASP A 55 -10.90 -15.97 5.27
N MET A 56 -9.79 -15.60 4.65
CA MET A 56 -9.51 -15.98 3.26
C MET A 56 -9.36 -17.49 3.08
N THR A 57 -8.88 -18.20 4.07
CA THR A 57 -8.70 -19.66 4.01
C THR A 57 -10.07 -20.33 3.92
N GLN A 58 -10.97 -19.99 4.83
CA GLN A 58 -12.33 -20.50 4.83
C GLN A 58 -13.10 -20.10 3.56
N ALA A 59 -12.92 -18.87 3.09
CA ALA A 59 -13.55 -18.41 1.85
C ALA A 59 -13.09 -19.19 0.60
N VAL A 60 -11.85 -19.67 0.59
CA VAL A 60 -11.34 -20.55 -0.48
C VAL A 60 -11.90 -21.97 -0.33
N GLU A 61 -11.94 -22.52 0.88
CA GLU A 61 -12.50 -23.84 1.15
C GLU A 61 -13.98 -23.93 0.78
N ASP A 62 -14.73 -22.89 1.09
CA ASP A 62 -16.15 -22.75 0.73
C ASP A 62 -16.38 -22.45 -0.77
N GLY A 63 -15.32 -22.22 -1.54
CA GLY A 63 -15.40 -21.88 -2.97
C GLY A 63 -15.92 -20.49 -3.25
N ALA A 64 -16.01 -19.61 -2.24
CA ALA A 64 -16.45 -18.22 -2.38
C ALA A 64 -15.37 -17.35 -3.05
N THR A 65 -14.10 -17.66 -2.83
CA THR A 65 -12.97 -16.97 -3.45
C THR A 65 -11.99 -17.96 -4.08
N ARG A 66 -11.03 -17.43 -4.85
CA ARG A 66 -9.94 -18.23 -5.43
C ARG A 66 -8.69 -18.07 -4.56
N PRO A 67 -7.80 -19.10 -4.53
CA PRO A 67 -6.52 -18.99 -3.86
C PRO A 67 -5.69 -17.83 -4.43
N VAL A 68 -5.00 -17.12 -3.54
CA VAL A 68 -4.04 -16.08 -3.91
C VAL A 68 -2.64 -16.69 -3.90
N TYR A 69 -1.96 -16.62 -5.03
CA TYR A 69 -0.57 -17.04 -5.15
C TYR A 69 0.32 -15.80 -5.14
N TYR A 70 1.21 -15.73 -4.17
CA TYR A 70 2.16 -14.63 -4.05
C TYR A 70 3.48 -15.01 -4.71
N GLU A 71 3.91 -14.22 -5.69
CA GLU A 71 5.21 -14.35 -6.35
C GLU A 71 5.99 -13.04 -6.14
N SER A 72 7.07 -13.10 -5.38
CA SER A 72 7.98 -11.97 -5.22
C SER A 72 8.97 -11.92 -6.39
N ARG A 73 8.89 -10.87 -7.18
CA ARG A 73 9.79 -10.63 -8.31
C ARG A 73 10.63 -9.40 -8.01
N VAL A 74 11.92 -9.60 -7.85
CA VAL A 74 12.86 -8.50 -7.65
C VAL A 74 13.36 -8.04 -9.01
N VAL A 75 12.97 -6.85 -9.42
CA VAL A 75 13.63 -6.17 -10.53
C VAL A 75 15.00 -5.76 -10.01
N HIS A 76 16.07 -6.31 -10.61
CA HIS A 76 17.43 -5.87 -10.29
C HIS A 76 17.63 -4.45 -10.80
N LEU A 77 17.23 -3.50 -9.95
CA LEU A 77 17.59 -2.12 -10.15
C LEU A 77 19.10 -2.04 -9.94
N LYS A 78 19.82 -1.45 -10.87
CA LYS A 78 21.20 -0.99 -10.63
C LYS A 78 21.11 0.22 -9.70
N LEU A 79 20.62 0.00 -8.48
CA LEU A 79 20.57 1.02 -7.46
C LEU A 79 21.98 1.18 -6.88
N ASP A 80 22.45 2.42 -6.83
CA ASP A 80 23.61 2.79 -6.05
C ASP A 80 23.34 2.43 -4.57
N GLN A 81 24.39 2.03 -3.85
CA GLN A 81 24.29 1.61 -2.46
C GLN A 81 23.62 2.68 -1.57
N ASN A 82 23.85 3.95 -1.88
CA ASN A 82 23.20 5.09 -1.22
C ASN A 82 21.66 5.07 -1.36
N VAL A 83 21.13 4.49 -2.42
CA VAL A 83 19.70 4.40 -2.67
C VAL A 83 19.07 3.24 -1.89
N LEU A 84 19.78 2.13 -1.72
CA LEU A 84 19.36 1.02 -0.87
C LEU A 84 19.29 1.45 0.59
N GLU A 85 20.31 2.15 1.09
CA GLU A 85 20.32 2.73 2.43
C GLU A 85 19.19 3.73 2.65
N LEU A 86 18.82 4.50 1.61
CA LEU A 86 17.70 5.42 1.65
C LEU A 86 16.35 4.68 1.76
N ILE A 87 16.19 3.57 1.05
CA ILE A 87 14.98 2.74 1.10
C ILE A 87 14.82 2.16 2.51
N ASP A 88 15.87 1.56 3.06
CA ASP A 88 15.86 0.98 4.40
C ASP A 88 15.54 2.04 5.47
N ALA A 89 16.20 3.20 5.40
CA ALA A 89 15.92 4.31 6.30
C ALA A 89 14.48 4.86 6.16
N THR A 90 13.86 4.74 4.98
CA THR A 90 12.48 5.16 4.77
C THR A 90 11.50 4.19 5.43
N TYR A 91 11.77 2.90 5.39
CA TYR A 91 10.99 1.89 6.11
C TYR A 91 11.05 2.10 7.62
N ASP A 92 12.24 2.34 8.17
CA ASP A 92 12.43 2.60 9.60
C ASP A 92 11.66 3.84 10.08
N VAL A 93 11.60 4.90 9.27
CA VAL A 93 10.87 6.13 9.59
C VAL A 93 9.35 5.94 9.49
N LEU A 94 8.88 5.10 8.56
CA LEU A 94 7.45 4.78 8.43
C LEU A 94 6.95 3.91 9.59
N GLU A 95 7.80 3.08 10.18
CA GLU A 95 7.48 2.29 11.38
C GLU A 95 7.45 3.12 12.66
N GLN A 96 8.23 4.21 12.74
CA GLN A 96 8.31 5.07 13.92
C GLN A 96 7.39 6.28 13.76
N GLN A 97 6.09 6.10 13.98
CA GLN A 97 5.15 7.23 13.94
C GLN A 97 5.34 8.12 15.19
N SER A 98 5.73 9.38 15.00
CA SER A 98 5.14 10.58 15.63
C SER A 98 6.16 11.70 15.87
N ASP A 99 6.12 12.75 15.08
CA ASP A 99 6.11 14.18 15.36
C ASP A 99 6.31 14.98 14.05
N ALA A 100 6.16 16.31 14.10
CA ALA A 100 6.18 17.16 12.90
C ALA A 100 7.52 17.10 12.14
N GLN A 101 8.65 16.88 12.83
CA GLN A 101 9.97 16.73 12.20
C GLN A 101 10.09 15.38 11.44
N THR A 102 9.47 14.34 11.94
CA THR A 102 9.41 13.03 11.30
C THR A 102 8.57 13.09 10.02
N ILE A 103 7.47 13.87 10.04
CA ILE A 103 6.64 14.09 8.84
C ILE A 103 7.41 14.79 7.74
N GLU A 104 8.23 15.81 8.06
CA GLU A 104 9.01 16.55 7.06
C GLU A 104 10.16 15.71 6.48
N LYS A 105 10.85 14.95 7.33
CA LYS A 105 11.84 13.95 6.89
C LYS A 105 11.20 12.88 6.01
N SER A 106 10.04 12.33 6.39
CA SER A 106 9.30 11.35 5.61
C SER A 106 8.91 11.89 4.23
N LYS A 107 8.42 13.11 4.13
CA LYS A 107 8.10 13.75 2.84
C LYS A 107 9.31 13.87 1.93
N LYS A 108 10.47 14.28 2.47
CA LYS A 108 11.72 14.37 1.70
C LYS A 108 12.18 13.01 1.20
N MET A 109 12.13 11.98 2.06
CA MET A 109 12.51 10.61 1.72
C MET A 109 11.54 10.00 0.69
N LEU A 110 10.23 10.21 0.83
CA LEU A 110 9.24 9.79 -0.16
C LEU A 110 9.48 10.43 -1.53
N GLY A 111 9.85 11.71 -1.58
CA GLY A 111 10.22 12.39 -2.82
C GLY A 111 11.48 11.81 -3.47
N GLN A 112 12.46 11.43 -2.67
CA GLN A 112 13.68 10.76 -3.17
C GLN A 112 13.37 9.36 -3.69
N MET A 113 12.55 8.57 -2.97
CA MET A 113 12.07 7.28 -3.47
C MET A 113 11.30 7.40 -4.78
N GLU A 114 10.41 8.39 -4.89
CA GLU A 114 9.69 8.64 -6.14
C GLU A 114 10.63 8.92 -7.31
N SER A 115 11.70 9.70 -7.08
CA SER A 115 12.71 9.98 -8.08
C SER A 115 13.43 8.72 -8.56
N VAL A 116 13.81 7.83 -7.63
CA VAL A 116 14.50 6.57 -7.94
C VAL A 116 13.60 5.58 -8.66
N LEU A 117 12.40 5.35 -8.11
CA LEU A 117 11.43 4.42 -8.70
C LEU A 117 10.90 4.94 -10.03
N GLY A 118 10.84 6.24 -10.21
CA GLY A 118 10.44 6.90 -11.43
C GLY A 118 11.57 7.17 -12.44
N ALA A 119 12.80 6.74 -12.16
CA ALA A 119 13.91 6.86 -13.09
C ALA A 119 13.63 6.05 -14.38
N GLU A 120 14.03 6.56 -15.52
CA GLU A 120 13.71 5.97 -16.83
C GLU A 120 14.22 4.52 -16.94
N SER A 121 15.46 4.27 -16.52
CA SER A 121 16.04 2.93 -16.51
C SER A 121 15.29 1.96 -15.61
N THR A 122 14.75 2.43 -14.48
CA THR A 122 13.93 1.64 -13.56
C THR A 122 12.61 1.27 -14.21
N ILE A 123 11.92 2.25 -14.79
CA ILE A 123 10.65 2.05 -15.48
C ILE A 123 10.83 1.11 -16.67
N ASP A 124 11.89 1.26 -17.45
CA ASP A 124 12.20 0.40 -18.57
C ASP A 124 12.37 -1.07 -18.16
N SER A 125 13.19 -1.31 -17.14
CA SER A 125 13.43 -2.65 -16.62
C SER A 125 12.14 -3.28 -16.06
N LEU A 126 11.39 -2.52 -15.28
CA LEU A 126 10.13 -2.95 -14.68
C LEU A 126 9.09 -3.29 -15.73
N VAL A 127 8.88 -2.41 -16.71
CA VAL A 127 7.84 -2.60 -17.74
C VAL A 127 8.19 -3.75 -18.67
N ASN A 128 9.47 -3.92 -19.02
CA ASN A 128 9.90 -5.08 -19.80
C ASN A 128 9.63 -6.39 -19.07
N ASP A 129 9.90 -6.46 -17.76
CA ASP A 129 9.59 -7.65 -16.95
C ASP A 129 8.08 -7.90 -16.87
N ILE A 130 7.28 -6.87 -16.59
CA ILE A 130 5.81 -6.97 -16.53
C ILE A 130 5.22 -7.47 -17.85
N VAL A 131 5.62 -6.87 -18.97
CA VAL A 131 5.12 -7.24 -20.30
C VAL A 131 5.51 -8.68 -20.63
N SER A 132 6.78 -9.05 -20.42
CA SER A 132 7.26 -10.41 -20.68
C SER A 132 6.53 -11.44 -19.80
N HIS A 133 6.34 -11.14 -18.52
CA HIS A 133 5.59 -12.01 -17.61
C HIS A 133 4.14 -12.18 -18.05
N TYR A 134 3.47 -11.07 -18.41
CA TYR A 134 2.09 -11.12 -18.87
C TYR A 134 1.95 -11.96 -20.15
N GLU A 135 2.78 -11.72 -21.16
CA GLU A 135 2.73 -12.43 -22.45
C GLU A 135 3.00 -13.94 -22.28
N ASN A 136 3.98 -14.30 -21.46
CA ASN A 136 4.36 -15.70 -21.27
C ASN A 136 3.40 -16.50 -20.41
N TYR A 137 2.77 -15.88 -19.42
CA TYR A 137 2.03 -16.63 -18.38
C TYR A 137 0.56 -16.25 -18.25
N ARG A 138 0.11 -15.11 -18.78
CA ARG A 138 -1.24 -14.57 -18.55
C ARG A 138 -2.06 -14.30 -19.80
N ALA A 139 -1.45 -13.89 -20.89
CA ALA A 139 -2.14 -13.45 -22.11
C ALA A 139 -3.09 -14.52 -22.69
N ASN A 140 -2.74 -15.79 -22.56
CA ASN A 140 -3.49 -16.91 -23.10
C ASN A 140 -4.55 -17.49 -22.15
N LEU A 141 -4.70 -16.91 -20.94
CA LEU A 141 -5.74 -17.35 -20.02
C LEU A 141 -7.06 -16.65 -20.32
N LEU A 142 -8.18 -17.39 -20.21
CA LEU A 142 -9.54 -16.86 -20.39
C LEU A 142 -9.84 -15.66 -19.48
N THR A 143 -9.15 -15.57 -18.35
CA THR A 143 -9.26 -14.48 -17.35
C THR A 143 -7.99 -13.66 -17.25
N GLY A 144 -7.25 -13.51 -18.35
CA GLY A 144 -5.93 -12.89 -18.41
C GLY A 144 -5.90 -11.37 -18.12
N LYS A 145 -6.76 -10.88 -17.21
CA LYS A 145 -6.72 -9.49 -16.75
C LYS A 145 -5.54 -9.28 -15.80
N ALA A 146 -4.92 -8.11 -15.89
CA ALA A 146 -3.86 -7.68 -15.01
C ALA A 146 -4.18 -6.29 -14.42
N MET A 147 -3.72 -6.05 -13.21
CA MET A 147 -3.79 -4.75 -12.55
C MET A 147 -2.39 -4.39 -12.04
N ILE A 148 -1.92 -3.21 -12.42
CA ILE A 148 -0.65 -2.66 -11.96
C ILE A 148 -0.96 -1.55 -10.96
N VAL A 149 -0.50 -1.72 -9.72
CA VAL A 149 -0.60 -0.70 -8.68
C VAL A 149 0.75 -0.02 -8.57
N ALA A 150 0.81 1.24 -8.99
CA ALA A 150 2.05 2.01 -8.98
C ALA A 150 2.20 2.79 -7.68
N TYR A 151 3.44 3.11 -7.33
CA TYR A 151 3.79 3.89 -6.14
C TYR A 151 3.16 5.29 -6.12
N SER A 152 3.09 5.96 -7.28
CA SER A 152 2.48 7.28 -7.42
C SER A 152 1.81 7.46 -8.78
N ARG A 153 0.96 8.49 -8.90
CA ARG A 153 0.30 8.84 -10.17
C ARG A 153 1.28 9.13 -11.30
N PRO A 154 2.35 9.93 -11.11
CA PRO A 154 3.36 10.16 -12.14
C PRO A 154 4.02 8.87 -12.60
N ILE A 155 4.34 7.95 -11.69
CA ILE A 155 4.92 6.65 -12.01
C ILE A 155 3.92 5.78 -12.78
N ALA A 156 2.64 5.76 -12.39
CA ALA A 156 1.59 5.07 -13.13
C ALA A 156 1.53 5.53 -14.60
N MET A 157 1.62 6.84 -14.83
CA MET A 157 1.63 7.40 -16.18
C MET A 157 2.88 7.07 -16.97
N LYS A 158 4.05 7.00 -16.33
CA LYS A 158 5.29 6.55 -16.98
C LYS A 158 5.18 5.09 -17.41
N ILE A 159 4.72 4.22 -16.50
CA ILE A 159 4.48 2.80 -16.80
C ILE A 159 3.50 2.64 -17.97
N TYR A 160 2.37 3.34 -17.94
CA TYR A 160 1.37 3.30 -19.01
C TYR A 160 1.96 3.69 -20.38
N ARG A 161 2.67 4.82 -20.43
CA ARG A 161 3.31 5.30 -21.67
C ARG A 161 4.34 4.29 -22.18
N LYS A 162 5.14 3.73 -21.29
CA LYS A 162 6.16 2.74 -21.66
C LYS A 162 5.56 1.43 -22.15
N ILE A 163 4.45 0.97 -21.55
CA ILE A 163 3.71 -0.19 -22.07
C ILE A 163 3.25 0.06 -23.50
N LEU A 164 2.67 1.22 -23.79
CA LEU A 164 2.19 1.56 -25.13
C LEU A 164 3.32 1.80 -26.13
N GLU A 165 4.50 2.22 -25.67
CA GLU A 165 5.70 2.27 -26.52
C GLU A 165 6.16 0.88 -26.92
N LEU A 166 6.17 -0.08 -26.01
CA LEU A 166 6.57 -1.47 -26.27
C LEU A 166 5.50 -2.28 -27.02
N ARG A 167 4.22 -1.95 -26.79
CA ARG A 167 3.05 -2.66 -27.37
C ARG A 167 1.98 -1.66 -27.81
N PRO A 168 2.18 -0.96 -28.93
CA PRO A 168 1.21 0.02 -29.43
C PRO A 168 -0.19 -0.57 -29.67
N GLU A 169 -0.26 -1.85 -30.01
CA GLU A 169 -1.49 -2.61 -30.26
C GLU A 169 -2.32 -2.84 -28.98
N TRP A 170 -1.76 -2.54 -27.81
CA TRP A 170 -2.49 -2.66 -26.53
C TRP A 170 -3.25 -1.39 -26.15
N LYS A 171 -3.23 -0.35 -26.98
CA LYS A 171 -3.90 0.94 -26.71
C LYS A 171 -5.35 0.81 -26.28
N GLU A 172 -6.10 -0.10 -26.93
CA GLU A 172 -7.50 -0.36 -26.61
C GLU A 172 -7.69 -1.35 -25.43
N LYS A 173 -6.62 -1.94 -24.92
CA LYS A 173 -6.64 -2.98 -23.88
C LYS A 173 -6.14 -2.50 -22.53
N VAL A 174 -5.38 -1.42 -22.49
CA VAL A 174 -4.73 -0.87 -21.29
C VAL A 174 -5.35 0.47 -20.96
N GLY A 175 -5.81 0.63 -19.73
CA GLY A 175 -6.37 1.88 -19.21
C GLY A 175 -5.70 2.30 -17.92
N VAL A 176 -5.78 3.58 -17.59
CA VAL A 176 -5.30 4.13 -16.31
C VAL A 176 -6.49 4.62 -15.51
N VAL A 177 -6.56 4.23 -14.24
CA VAL A 177 -7.56 4.70 -13.30
C VAL A 177 -6.85 5.49 -12.20
N MET A 178 -7.25 6.74 -12.04
CA MET A 178 -6.71 7.62 -11.00
C MET A 178 -7.86 8.40 -10.36
N THR A 179 -7.76 8.66 -9.06
CA THR A 179 -8.65 9.58 -8.37
C THR A 179 -8.37 11.01 -8.80
N GLY A 180 -9.40 11.82 -8.99
CA GLY A 180 -9.31 13.24 -9.31
C GLY A 180 -8.66 14.06 -8.19
#